data_78ab66e01865f720dbf641daf4e91799
#
_entry.id   78ab66e01865f720dbf641daf4e91799
#
_cell.length_a   1.000
_cell.length_b   1.000
_cell.length_c   1.000
_cell.angle_alpha   90.00
_cell.angle_beta   90.00
_cell.angle_gamma   90.00
#
_symmetry.space_group_name_H-M   'P 1'
#
loop_
_entity.id
_entity.type
_entity.pdbx_description
1 polymer ?
#
loop_
_entity_poly.entity_id
_entity_poly.type
_entity_poly.pdbx_seq_one_letter_code
_entity_poly.pdbx_strand_id
1 'polypeptide(L)'
;MKRKILLYILLLAFCNTLEAQEPAWGTPDTLEHYSLGAGVQYTKIAYRDKPILMWVTTIDLTNPYTKIEQIQSNNKVPDVPRETVMSMSKAHTYPGHRVCAAFNHDFFVYEAGVCIGVNVSNGEIPYGAGWGRSIFAVSEDETAAVFYPSLNANVILKDGSTVKIDYYNSAVTF
;
A
#
# COMPACT_ATOMS: atom_id res chain seq x y z
N MET A 1 -54.32 -11.32 13.10
CA MET A 1 -53.49 -10.39 13.93
C MET A 1 -52.38 -11.12 14.69
N LYS A 2 -52.65 -12.23 15.38
CA LYS A 2 -51.63 -12.92 16.22
C LYS A 2 -50.38 -13.41 15.45
N ARG A 3 -50.51 -13.87 14.19
CA ARG A 3 -49.34 -14.30 13.36
C ARG A 3 -48.39 -13.18 12.94
N LYS A 4 -48.91 -11.96 12.72
CA LYS A 4 -48.04 -10.80 12.36
C LYS A 4 -47.26 -10.29 13.56
N ILE A 5 -47.87 -10.34 14.75
CA ILE A 5 -47.20 -9.94 16.00
C ILE A 5 -46.05 -10.90 16.34
N LEU A 6 -46.23 -12.21 16.11
CA LEU A 6 -45.18 -13.21 16.32
C LEU A 6 -43.97 -12.99 15.40
N LEU A 7 -44.23 -12.60 14.13
CA LEU A 7 -43.17 -12.29 13.17
C LEU A 7 -42.34 -11.06 13.56
N TYR A 8 -42.99 -10.02 14.08
CA TYR A 8 -42.31 -8.82 14.58
C TYR A 8 -41.49 -9.09 15.83
N ILE A 9 -41.93 -9.92 16.74
CA ILE A 9 -41.19 -10.34 17.93
C ILE A 9 -39.97 -11.19 17.53
N LEU A 10 -40.10 -12.07 16.53
CA LEU A 10 -38.97 -12.84 16.00
C LEU A 10 -37.93 -11.93 15.32
N LEU A 11 -38.35 -10.92 14.57
CA LEU A 11 -37.45 -9.95 13.92
C LEU A 11 -36.68 -9.08 14.97
N LEU A 12 -37.37 -8.66 16.03
CA LEU A 12 -36.76 -7.89 17.12
C LEU A 12 -35.78 -8.73 17.96
N ALA A 13 -36.03 -10.03 18.11
CA ALA A 13 -35.11 -10.94 18.81
C ALA A 13 -33.82 -11.19 18.00
N PHE A 14 -33.87 -11.13 16.65
CA PHE A 14 -32.68 -11.26 15.80
C PHE A 14 -31.79 -10.00 15.77
N CYS A 15 -32.33 -8.83 16.07
CA CYS A 15 -31.57 -7.58 16.09
C CYS A 15 -30.66 -7.40 17.32
N ASN A 16 -30.79 -8.24 18.35
CA ASN A 16 -30.03 -8.07 19.58
C ASN A 16 -28.77 -8.96 19.72
N THR A 17 -28.36 -9.64 18.65
CA THR A 17 -27.16 -10.52 18.71
C THR A 17 -26.01 -10.06 17.81
N LEU A 18 -26.01 -8.80 17.35
CA LEU A 18 -24.82 -8.17 16.82
C LEU A 18 -24.01 -7.63 18.01
N GLU A 19 -23.49 -8.52 18.84
CA GLU A 19 -22.35 -8.18 19.69
C GLU A 19 -21.20 -7.84 18.74
N ALA A 20 -20.77 -6.58 18.77
CA ALA A 20 -19.55 -6.18 18.08
C ALA A 20 -18.43 -7.07 18.63
N GLN A 21 -17.88 -7.94 17.81
CA GLN A 21 -16.78 -8.81 18.18
C GLN A 21 -15.65 -7.91 18.68
N GLU A 22 -15.29 -8.06 19.96
CA GLU A 22 -14.16 -7.33 20.55
C GLU A 22 -12.94 -7.49 19.63
N PRO A 23 -12.24 -6.38 19.30
CA PRO A 23 -11.07 -6.46 18.44
C PRO A 23 -10.09 -7.48 19.01
N ALA A 24 -9.59 -8.39 18.19
CA ALA A 24 -8.69 -9.46 18.61
C ALA A 24 -7.43 -8.95 19.35
N TRP A 25 -7.15 -7.65 19.25
CA TRP A 25 -5.98 -6.97 19.82
C TRP A 25 -6.29 -6.20 21.11
N GLY A 26 -7.53 -6.24 21.62
CA GLY A 26 -7.94 -5.55 22.84
C GLY A 26 -8.39 -4.11 22.59
N THR A 27 -8.45 -3.31 23.65
CA THR A 27 -8.96 -1.93 23.61
C THR A 27 -7.90 -0.97 23.10
N PRO A 28 -8.13 -0.26 21.97
CA PRO A 28 -7.21 0.75 21.48
C PRO A 28 -7.27 2.03 22.35
N ASP A 29 -6.10 2.62 22.57
CA ASP A 29 -5.93 3.93 23.20
C ASP A 29 -5.20 4.86 22.22
N THR A 30 -5.85 5.94 21.82
CA THR A 30 -5.27 6.93 20.91
C THR A 30 -4.36 7.87 21.69
N LEU A 31 -3.06 7.76 21.48
CA LEU A 31 -2.06 8.56 22.18
C LEU A 31 -1.83 9.91 21.47
N GLU A 32 -1.87 9.92 20.15
CA GLU A 32 -1.64 11.11 19.31
C GLU A 32 -2.58 11.06 18.10
N HIS A 33 -3.09 12.21 17.70
CA HIS A 33 -3.86 12.35 16.46
C HIS A 33 -3.79 13.79 15.96
N TYR A 34 -3.28 13.98 14.72
CA TYR A 34 -3.19 15.30 14.10
C TYR A 34 -3.06 15.22 12.56
N SER A 35 -3.35 16.33 11.89
CA SER A 35 -3.19 16.44 10.43
C SER A 35 -1.73 16.68 10.05
N LEU A 36 -1.27 15.95 9.05
CA LEU A 36 0.05 16.15 8.40
C LEU A 36 -0.05 17.06 7.17
N GLY A 37 -1.23 17.12 6.56
CA GLY A 37 -1.50 17.90 5.35
C GLY A 37 -2.93 17.73 4.91
N ALA A 38 -3.29 18.31 3.76
CA ALA A 38 -4.62 18.15 3.17
C ALA A 38 -4.91 16.66 2.95
N GLY A 39 -6.00 16.14 3.54
CA GLY A 39 -6.38 14.73 3.40
C GLY A 39 -5.45 13.70 4.06
N VAL A 40 -4.41 14.11 4.81
CA VAL A 40 -3.46 13.21 5.45
C VAL A 40 -3.49 13.36 6.96
N GLN A 41 -3.81 12.28 7.67
CA GLN A 41 -3.91 12.22 9.13
C GLN A 41 -2.89 11.23 9.68
N TYR A 42 -2.31 11.57 10.82
CA TYR A 42 -1.47 10.69 11.61
C TYR A 42 -2.16 10.31 12.90
N THR A 43 -2.09 9.03 13.26
CA THR A 43 -2.63 8.53 14.51
C THR A 43 -1.64 7.54 15.14
N LYS A 44 -1.35 7.71 16.42
CA LYS A 44 -0.57 6.77 17.21
C LYS A 44 -1.49 6.07 18.20
N ILE A 45 -1.53 4.75 18.14
CA ILE A 45 -2.45 3.91 18.90
C ILE A 45 -1.65 2.92 19.73
N ALA A 46 -1.95 2.84 21.03
CA ALA A 46 -1.48 1.77 21.90
C ALA A 46 -2.63 0.84 22.25
N TYR A 47 -2.33 -0.45 22.42
CA TYR A 47 -3.30 -1.42 22.93
C TYR A 47 -2.93 -1.76 24.37
N ARG A 48 -3.83 -1.47 25.33
CA ARG A 48 -3.55 -1.60 26.77
C ARG A 48 -3.27 -3.04 27.20
N ASP A 49 -3.94 -3.98 26.56
CA ASP A 49 -3.88 -5.40 26.92
C ASP A 49 -2.73 -6.16 26.26
N LYS A 50 -1.98 -5.49 25.37
CA LYS A 50 -0.89 -6.10 24.60
C LYS A 50 0.23 -5.08 24.35
N PRO A 51 1.49 -5.50 24.25
CA PRO A 51 2.61 -4.60 23.96
C PRO A 51 2.62 -4.19 22.46
N ILE A 52 1.50 -3.67 21.97
CA ILE A 52 1.34 -3.24 20.58
C ILE A 52 1.25 -1.73 20.54
N LEU A 53 2.11 -1.13 19.75
CA LEU A 53 2.10 0.28 19.42
C LEU A 53 2.06 0.42 17.89
N MET A 54 1.07 1.17 17.40
CA MET A 54 0.86 1.38 15.95
C MET A 54 0.98 2.85 15.59
N TRP A 55 1.61 3.11 14.46
CA TRP A 55 1.63 4.41 13.79
C TRP A 55 0.84 4.27 12.50
N VAL A 56 -0.28 5.00 12.41
CA VAL A 56 -1.23 4.90 11.31
C VAL A 56 -1.24 6.22 10.55
N THR A 57 -1.04 6.14 9.25
CA THR A 57 -1.28 7.27 8.35
C THR A 57 -2.54 6.97 7.54
N THR A 58 -3.55 7.81 7.70
CA THR A 58 -4.79 7.76 6.91
C THR A 58 -4.71 8.79 5.81
N ILE A 59 -5.02 8.37 4.58
CA ILE A 59 -4.92 9.21 3.38
C ILE A 59 -6.27 9.21 2.68
N ASP A 60 -6.81 10.40 2.47
CA ASP A 60 -8.02 10.63 1.68
C ASP A 60 -7.63 10.84 0.21
N LEU A 61 -7.78 9.79 -0.60
CA LEU A 61 -7.46 9.82 -2.03
C LEU A 61 -8.49 10.62 -2.86
N THR A 62 -9.63 10.99 -2.29
CA THR A 62 -10.60 11.89 -2.96
C THR A 62 -10.19 13.35 -2.88
N ASN A 63 -9.19 13.68 -2.04
CA ASN A 63 -8.67 15.03 -1.92
C ASN A 63 -7.74 15.35 -3.10
N PRO A 64 -8.04 16.35 -3.93
CA PRO A 64 -7.29 16.64 -5.16
C PRO A 64 -5.87 17.16 -4.90
N TYR A 65 -5.51 17.47 -3.66
CA TYR A 65 -4.17 17.92 -3.26
C TYR A 65 -3.33 16.82 -2.61
N THR A 66 -3.83 15.59 -2.60
CA THR A 66 -3.15 14.44 -1.96
C THR A 66 -2.91 13.35 -2.97
N LYS A 67 -1.68 12.82 -3.00
CA LYS A 67 -1.26 11.69 -3.84
C LYS A 67 -0.43 10.70 -3.04
N ILE A 68 -0.48 9.45 -3.46
CA ILE A 68 0.49 8.42 -3.06
C ILE A 68 1.44 8.23 -4.24
N GLU A 69 2.72 8.43 -3.98
CA GLU A 69 3.77 8.27 -4.99
C GLU A 69 4.77 7.21 -4.53
N GLN A 70 5.15 6.34 -5.44
CA GLN A 70 6.25 5.43 -5.26
C GLN A 70 7.51 6.08 -5.83
N ILE A 71 8.57 6.14 -5.04
CA ILE A 71 9.85 6.74 -5.41
C ILE A 71 10.98 5.74 -5.19
N GLN A 72 12.08 5.96 -5.89
CA GLN A 72 13.27 5.13 -5.82
C GLN A 72 14.48 5.96 -5.38
N SER A 73 15.44 5.27 -4.77
CA SER A 73 16.69 5.87 -4.38
C SER A 73 17.37 6.58 -5.55
N ASN A 74 17.68 7.86 -5.39
CA ASN A 74 18.28 8.72 -6.43
C ASN A 74 17.50 8.76 -7.76
N ASN A 75 16.21 8.38 -7.76
CA ASN A 75 15.38 8.24 -8.97
C ASN A 75 16.02 7.34 -10.05
N LYS A 76 16.67 6.26 -9.62
CA LYS A 76 17.41 5.36 -10.51
C LYS A 76 17.02 3.91 -10.34
N VAL A 77 17.23 3.15 -11.40
CA VAL A 77 17.12 1.68 -11.44
C VAL A 77 18.47 1.14 -11.92
N PRO A 78 19.15 0.28 -11.17
CA PRO A 78 18.88 -0.16 -9.79
C PRO A 78 19.05 0.96 -8.75
N ASP A 79 18.49 0.79 -7.55
CA ASP A 79 18.48 1.76 -6.46
C ASP A 79 19.86 1.85 -5.74
N VAL A 80 20.90 2.17 -6.48
CA VAL A 80 22.26 2.29 -5.93
C VAL A 80 22.88 3.66 -6.28
N PRO A 81 23.53 4.34 -5.34
CA PRO A 81 23.60 4.01 -3.91
C PRO A 81 22.26 4.18 -3.21
N ARG A 82 22.04 3.42 -2.14
CA ARG A 82 20.80 3.46 -1.36
C ARG A 82 20.68 4.76 -0.58
N GLU A 83 19.46 5.23 -0.45
CA GLU A 83 19.12 6.38 0.36
C GLU A 83 18.21 5.99 1.53
N THR A 84 18.21 6.82 2.57
CA THR A 84 17.21 6.71 3.63
C THR A 84 15.88 7.31 3.18
N VAL A 85 14.78 6.83 3.73
CA VAL A 85 13.43 7.41 3.51
C VAL A 85 13.43 8.92 3.80
N MET A 86 14.19 9.36 4.81
CA MET A 86 14.32 10.78 5.16
C MET A 86 15.01 11.59 4.07
N SER A 87 16.09 11.06 3.47
CA SER A 87 16.80 11.72 2.36
C SER A 87 15.90 11.85 1.14
N MET A 88 15.24 10.75 0.76
CA MET A 88 14.31 10.71 -0.37
C MET A 88 13.14 11.71 -0.15
N SER A 89 12.55 11.74 1.04
CA SER A 89 11.46 12.68 1.37
C SER A 89 11.90 14.14 1.24
N LYS A 90 13.10 14.47 1.65
CA LYS A 90 13.66 15.83 1.50
C LYS A 90 13.89 16.18 0.03
N ALA A 91 14.43 15.25 -0.76
CA ALA A 91 14.69 15.47 -2.18
C ALA A 91 13.39 15.67 -2.98
N HIS A 92 12.30 15.02 -2.55
CA HIS A 92 10.98 15.12 -3.18
C HIS A 92 10.08 16.21 -2.57
N THR A 93 10.59 17.02 -1.64
CA THR A 93 9.87 18.19 -1.10
C THR A 93 10.39 19.46 -1.75
N TYR A 94 9.55 20.14 -2.53
CA TYR A 94 9.84 21.39 -3.24
C TYR A 94 8.57 22.28 -3.33
N PRO A 95 8.67 23.53 -3.78
CA PRO A 95 7.50 24.41 -3.89
C PRO A 95 6.36 23.77 -4.71
N GLY A 96 5.18 23.66 -4.11
CA GLY A 96 4.01 22.99 -4.69
C GLY A 96 3.94 21.47 -4.49
N HIS A 97 4.99 20.84 -3.99
CA HIS A 97 5.02 19.41 -3.70
C HIS A 97 5.67 19.14 -2.34
N ARG A 98 4.89 18.71 -1.38
CA ARG A 98 5.34 18.44 -0.01
C ARG A 98 5.12 16.98 0.36
N VAL A 99 6.17 16.28 0.74
CA VAL A 99 6.05 14.95 1.34
C VAL A 99 5.57 15.09 2.77
N CYS A 100 4.37 14.60 3.06
CA CYS A 100 3.74 14.65 4.39
C CYS A 100 4.04 13.42 5.23
N ALA A 101 4.15 12.25 4.60
CA ALA A 101 4.50 10.99 5.22
C ALA A 101 5.28 10.13 4.22
N ALA A 102 6.17 9.29 4.71
CA ALA A 102 6.91 8.35 3.88
C ALA A 102 7.33 7.13 4.70
N PHE A 103 7.34 5.99 4.06
CA PHE A 103 7.78 4.72 4.64
C PHE A 103 8.42 3.84 3.55
N ASN A 104 9.32 2.98 3.95
CA ASN A 104 9.89 1.99 3.05
C ASN A 104 8.91 0.82 2.88
N HIS A 105 8.92 0.25 1.70
CA HIS A 105 8.14 -0.93 1.37
C HIS A 105 9.01 -1.93 0.62
N ASP A 106 8.50 -3.17 0.52
CA ASP A 106 9.13 -4.32 -0.10
C ASP A 106 10.51 -4.69 0.49
N PHE A 107 11.01 -5.83 0.04
CA PHE A 107 12.37 -6.30 0.27
C PHE A 107 13.21 -6.06 -0.99
N PHE A 108 14.53 -6.00 -0.82
CA PHE A 108 15.45 -5.81 -1.93
C PHE A 108 16.72 -6.66 -1.77
N VAL A 109 17.36 -6.96 -2.88
CA VAL A 109 18.66 -7.62 -2.89
C VAL A 109 19.71 -6.59 -2.53
N TYR A 110 20.34 -6.78 -1.36
CA TYR A 110 21.21 -5.77 -0.76
C TYR A 110 22.38 -5.38 -1.66
N GLU A 111 23.05 -6.35 -2.28
CA GLU A 111 24.22 -6.15 -3.14
C GLU A 111 23.86 -5.44 -4.45
N ALA A 112 22.73 -5.77 -5.02
CA ALA A 112 22.29 -5.28 -6.33
C ALA A 112 21.43 -4.02 -6.24
N GLY A 113 20.87 -3.68 -5.06
CA GLY A 113 19.92 -2.57 -4.90
C GLY A 113 18.63 -2.75 -5.71
N VAL A 114 18.19 -3.99 -5.93
CA VAL A 114 17.04 -4.32 -6.79
C VAL A 114 15.89 -4.81 -5.92
N CYS A 115 14.69 -4.25 -6.09
CA CYS A 115 13.49 -4.72 -5.42
C CYS A 115 13.16 -6.17 -5.80
N ILE A 116 12.64 -6.95 -4.85
CA ILE A 116 12.27 -8.34 -5.07
C ILE A 116 10.87 -8.43 -5.70
N GLY A 117 9.98 -7.50 -5.37
CA GLY A 117 8.60 -7.48 -5.86
C GLY A 117 8.41 -6.64 -7.11
N VAL A 118 7.19 -6.68 -7.62
CA VAL A 118 6.75 -5.77 -8.69
C VAL A 118 6.69 -4.36 -8.14
N ASN A 119 7.23 -3.44 -8.89
CA ASN A 119 7.25 -2.03 -8.55
C ASN A 119 6.79 -1.23 -9.77
N VAL A 120 5.88 -0.29 -9.57
CA VAL A 120 5.37 0.60 -10.62
C VAL A 120 5.44 2.04 -10.11
N SER A 121 6.06 2.91 -10.88
CA SER A 121 6.17 4.34 -10.58
C SER A 121 5.77 5.14 -11.80
N ASN A 122 4.76 6.01 -11.65
CA ASN A 122 4.26 6.87 -12.72
C ASN A 122 3.96 6.13 -14.04
N GLY A 123 3.38 4.92 -13.94
CA GLY A 123 3.07 4.07 -15.10
C GLY A 123 4.26 3.30 -15.68
N GLU A 124 5.47 3.53 -15.21
CA GLU A 124 6.65 2.75 -15.57
C GLU A 124 6.84 1.56 -14.61
N ILE A 125 7.41 0.48 -15.10
CA ILE A 125 7.73 -0.73 -14.32
C ILE A 125 9.24 -0.78 -14.07
N PRO A 126 9.76 -0.17 -12.99
CA PRO A 126 11.16 -0.28 -12.64
C PRO A 126 11.61 -1.70 -12.35
N TYR A 127 10.75 -2.47 -11.68
CA TYR A 127 10.98 -3.86 -11.33
C TYR A 127 9.72 -4.68 -11.56
N GLY A 128 9.84 -5.77 -12.31
CA GLY A 128 8.74 -6.64 -12.70
C GLY A 128 9.08 -8.11 -12.51
N ALA A 129 9.22 -8.57 -11.27
CA ALA A 129 9.40 -9.99 -10.99
C ALA A 129 8.13 -10.57 -10.36
N GLY A 130 7.65 -11.69 -10.92
CA GLY A 130 6.47 -12.39 -10.42
C GLY A 130 6.78 -13.34 -9.27
N TRP A 131 6.95 -12.84 -8.05
CA TRP A 131 7.25 -13.68 -6.88
C TRP A 131 6.02 -14.06 -6.05
N GLY A 132 4.81 -14.01 -6.62
CA GLY A 132 3.59 -14.45 -5.94
C GLY A 132 3.28 -13.67 -4.64
N ARG A 133 3.69 -12.40 -4.57
CA ARG A 133 3.40 -11.51 -3.45
C ARG A 133 2.25 -10.59 -3.78
N SER A 134 1.43 -10.28 -2.77
CA SER A 134 0.45 -9.20 -2.90
C SER A 134 1.15 -7.85 -2.97
N ILE A 135 0.61 -6.97 -3.80
CA ILE A 135 1.03 -5.57 -3.88
C ILE A 135 -0.11 -4.67 -3.45
N PHE A 136 0.24 -3.49 -2.94
CA PHE A 136 -0.66 -2.36 -2.82
C PHE A 136 -0.45 -1.46 -4.04
N ALA A 137 -1.53 -1.07 -4.69
CA ALA A 137 -1.48 -0.16 -5.83
C ALA A 137 -2.56 0.91 -5.72
N VAL A 138 -2.27 2.06 -6.30
CA VAL A 138 -3.24 3.13 -6.52
C VAL A 138 -3.27 3.38 -8.03
N SER A 139 -4.46 3.31 -8.61
CA SER A 139 -4.68 3.57 -10.04
C SER A 139 -4.79 5.07 -10.34
N GLU A 140 -4.80 5.41 -11.62
CA GLU A 140 -4.91 6.80 -12.06
C GLU A 140 -6.22 7.48 -11.64
N ASP A 141 -7.28 6.70 -11.43
CA ASP A 141 -8.58 7.16 -10.91
C ASP A 141 -8.63 7.22 -9.37
N GLU A 142 -7.48 7.21 -8.69
CA GLU A 142 -7.33 7.25 -7.24
C GLU A 142 -7.92 6.02 -6.50
N THR A 143 -8.20 4.92 -7.19
CA THR A 143 -8.66 3.69 -6.58
C THR A 143 -7.50 2.90 -5.99
N ALA A 144 -7.56 2.62 -4.68
CA ALA A 144 -6.57 1.81 -3.99
C ALA A 144 -7.00 0.34 -3.93
N ALA A 145 -6.07 -0.57 -4.18
CA ALA A 145 -6.31 -2.01 -4.13
C ALA A 145 -5.10 -2.80 -3.63
N VAL A 146 -5.37 -3.97 -3.07
CA VAL A 146 -4.37 -4.98 -2.74
C VAL A 146 -4.69 -6.24 -3.54
N PHE A 147 -3.74 -6.71 -4.33
CA PHE A 147 -3.94 -7.89 -5.18
C PHE A 147 -2.62 -8.61 -5.48
N TYR A 148 -2.71 -9.79 -6.06
CA TYR A 148 -1.56 -10.54 -6.56
C TYR A 148 -1.33 -10.17 -8.04
N PRO A 149 -0.22 -9.51 -8.40
CA PRO A 149 0.08 -9.17 -9.78
C PRO A 149 0.54 -10.40 -10.55
N SER A 150 0.35 -10.37 -11.86
CA SER A 150 0.96 -11.31 -12.80
C SER A 150 1.64 -10.54 -13.93
N LEU A 151 2.85 -10.93 -14.28
CA LEU A 151 3.54 -10.40 -15.45
C LEU A 151 3.13 -11.23 -16.69
N ASN A 152 2.49 -10.58 -17.65
CA ASN A 152 2.22 -11.16 -18.95
C ASN A 152 2.81 -10.25 -20.03
N ALA A 153 4.06 -10.49 -20.36
CA ALA A 153 4.81 -9.68 -21.31
C ALA A 153 5.52 -10.56 -22.34
N ASN A 154 5.57 -10.09 -23.59
CA ASN A 154 6.21 -10.78 -24.69
C ASN A 154 7.04 -9.81 -25.52
N VAL A 155 8.16 -10.28 -26.05
CA VAL A 155 8.89 -9.61 -27.14
C VAL A 155 8.38 -10.17 -28.46
N ILE A 156 7.99 -9.29 -29.36
CA ILE A 156 7.66 -9.64 -30.75
C ILE A 156 8.94 -9.52 -31.58
N LEU A 157 9.37 -10.61 -32.16
CA LEU A 157 10.55 -10.65 -33.02
C LEU A 157 10.21 -10.15 -34.42
N LYS A 158 11.26 -9.85 -35.21
CA LYS A 158 11.11 -9.30 -36.58
C LYS A 158 10.34 -10.22 -37.53
N ASP A 159 10.38 -11.53 -37.30
CA ASP A 159 9.66 -12.56 -38.08
C ASP A 159 8.20 -12.74 -37.61
N GLY A 160 7.74 -11.95 -36.62
CA GLY A 160 6.41 -12.04 -36.03
C GLY A 160 6.25 -13.09 -34.91
N SER A 161 7.30 -13.87 -34.63
CA SER A 161 7.28 -14.80 -33.51
C SER A 161 7.35 -14.05 -32.18
N THR A 162 6.92 -14.71 -31.09
CA THR A 162 6.90 -14.10 -29.75
C THR A 162 7.75 -14.89 -28.78
N VAL A 163 8.47 -14.17 -27.92
CA VAL A 163 9.23 -14.72 -26.80
C VAL A 163 8.68 -14.14 -25.51
N LYS A 164 8.30 -15.02 -24.59
CA LYS A 164 7.78 -14.61 -23.27
C LYS A 164 8.89 -13.96 -22.45
N ILE A 165 8.53 -12.87 -21.74
CA ILE A 165 9.38 -12.24 -20.74
C ILE A 165 8.94 -12.79 -19.37
N ASP A 166 9.83 -13.48 -18.67
CA ASP A 166 9.56 -13.98 -17.32
C ASP A 166 10.00 -13.00 -16.22
N TYR A 167 11.00 -12.15 -16.52
CA TYR A 167 11.53 -11.16 -15.59
C TYR A 167 11.81 -9.85 -16.29
N TYR A 168 11.56 -8.74 -15.62
CA TYR A 168 11.85 -7.40 -16.11
C TYR A 168 12.63 -6.63 -15.02
N ASN A 169 13.82 -6.14 -15.35
CA ASN A 169 14.71 -5.41 -14.44
C ASN A 169 14.93 -6.10 -13.08
N SER A 170 14.94 -7.42 -13.04
CA SER A 170 15.24 -8.17 -11.82
C SER A 170 16.72 -8.54 -11.75
N ALA A 171 17.25 -8.70 -10.52
CA ALA A 171 18.59 -9.28 -10.37
C ALA A 171 18.56 -10.73 -10.82
N VAL A 172 19.29 -11.04 -11.90
CA VAL A 172 19.51 -12.39 -12.35
C VAL A 172 20.80 -12.88 -11.72
N THR A 173 20.70 -13.84 -10.81
CA THR A 173 21.85 -14.63 -10.37
C THR A 173 22.04 -15.77 -11.36
N PHE A 174 23.14 -15.74 -12.11
CA PHE A 174 23.56 -16.86 -12.95
C PHE A 174 24.31 -17.90 -12.11
#